data_6d66c36c21d48d327f978c234a593245
#
_entry.id   6d66c36c21d48d327f978c234a593245
#
_cell.length_a   1.000
_cell.length_b   1.000
_cell.length_c   1.000
_cell.angle_alpha   90.00
_cell.angle_beta   90.00
_cell.angle_gamma   90.00
#
_symmetry.space_group_name_H-M   'P 1'
#
loop_
_entity.id
_entity.type
_entity.pdbx_description
1 polymer ?
#
loop_
_entity_poly.entity_id
_entity_poly.type
_entity_poly.pdbx_seq_one_letter_code
_entity_poly.pdbx_strand_id
1 'polypeptide(L)'
;FLPAGAWQAYLLLKDVVLVTTFVGVLLALARRYLFRKERLDKSFDAGLILCLIGFLMATDLVAGAAKFAIEGATSAWEPVTAALSGLFAGAPHATLESVFHACWWLHLVAIFVFLNYLPFAKHFHVITALPNIFLRKLDAPGRLPMVDIEKAAEAEKFGVAKVEDFTWKQRLDMFTCTECGRCREVCPTHLTGKPLSPKGFMKDLRSGLYAIAGDLVDVSTGRADEAAKKRLEERKPLIGGWVDEETIWACTTCRYCESACPVTITYTDKIVEMRRHLVLEKSEFPKEAQTAFNGMERQGNPWNLAAADRDAWTGELDFEVPVLGAMEEADRAAVEVLFWVGCAGSYEDRGKKVSRALAKLLHEGGVKFAILGSEETCNGDSARRLGNEYLFQVLAQQNVETMNGYGVKRIVTNCPHCFNTLKNEYPDFGGNFEVMHGAELVARLVAEGRVKLTGRVEKSVSFHDACYLGRHNEVYAAPREILAAIPGVTLRELPRSGRNGMCCGAGGGRMWLDEKIGTRINQARYEEIEGAGTDLVGVACPFCMVMLGNAQTEMAGKTQPFDVIELAAQALPAHPGPAAAT
;
A
#
# COMPACT_ATOMS: atom_id res chain seq x y z
N PHE A 1 -31.17 24.54 -30.09
CA PHE A 1 -31.00 25.48 -28.97
C PHE A 1 -29.53 25.87 -28.72
N LEU A 2 -28.57 25.29 -29.46
CA LEU A 2 -27.17 25.73 -29.44
C LEU A 2 -26.90 26.68 -30.60
N PRO A 3 -26.02 27.72 -30.45
CA PRO A 3 -25.55 28.49 -31.57
C PRO A 3 -24.94 27.61 -32.67
N ALA A 4 -25.05 27.99 -33.94
CA ALA A 4 -24.64 27.12 -35.07
C ALA A 4 -23.20 26.59 -34.93
N GLY A 5 -22.23 27.42 -34.53
CA GLY A 5 -20.85 27.01 -34.33
C GLY A 5 -20.69 26.00 -33.17
N ALA A 6 -21.45 26.15 -32.09
CA ALA A 6 -21.43 25.19 -30.98
C ALA A 6 -22.05 23.84 -31.39
N TRP A 7 -23.10 23.87 -32.22
CA TRP A 7 -23.69 22.66 -32.77
C TRP A 7 -22.74 21.92 -33.71
N GLN A 8 -22.04 22.63 -34.56
CA GLN A 8 -21.03 22.06 -35.45
C GLN A 8 -19.88 21.41 -34.68
N ALA A 9 -19.37 22.10 -33.66
CA ALA A 9 -18.33 21.55 -32.78
C ALA A 9 -18.82 20.27 -32.04
N TYR A 10 -20.08 20.24 -31.58
CA TYR A 10 -20.69 19.08 -30.97
C TYR A 10 -20.76 17.90 -31.95
N LEU A 11 -21.19 18.10 -33.19
CA LEU A 11 -21.29 17.04 -34.20
C LEU A 11 -19.91 16.43 -34.50
N LEU A 12 -18.88 17.28 -34.68
CA LEU A 12 -17.51 16.80 -34.89
C LEU A 12 -16.99 16.00 -33.70
N LEU A 13 -17.19 16.52 -32.49
CA LEU A 13 -16.80 15.83 -31.27
C LEU A 13 -17.52 14.48 -31.14
N LYS A 14 -18.82 14.43 -31.41
CA LYS A 14 -19.63 13.22 -31.39
C LYS A 14 -19.05 12.17 -32.35
N ASP A 15 -18.83 12.53 -33.62
CA ASP A 15 -18.33 11.62 -34.67
C ASP A 15 -16.95 11.03 -34.28
N VAL A 16 -16.02 11.89 -33.80
CA VAL A 16 -14.70 11.48 -33.34
C VAL A 16 -14.81 10.53 -32.12
N VAL A 17 -15.66 10.84 -31.15
CA VAL A 17 -15.84 10.01 -29.94
C VAL A 17 -16.43 8.66 -30.30
N LEU A 18 -17.43 8.59 -31.18
CA LEU A 18 -18.03 7.33 -31.64
C LEU A 18 -16.96 6.40 -32.23
N VAL A 19 -16.14 6.91 -33.14
CA VAL A 19 -15.10 6.11 -33.81
C VAL A 19 -14.00 5.70 -32.86
N THR A 20 -13.47 6.63 -32.07
CA THR A 20 -12.40 6.32 -31.12
C THR A 20 -12.85 5.33 -30.06
N THR A 21 -14.09 5.42 -29.59
CA THR A 21 -14.70 4.47 -28.67
C THR A 21 -14.85 3.09 -29.31
N PHE A 22 -15.36 3.03 -30.56
CA PHE A 22 -15.51 1.76 -31.27
C PHE A 22 -14.17 1.05 -31.49
N VAL A 23 -13.15 1.77 -31.94
CA VAL A 23 -11.77 1.26 -32.08
C VAL A 23 -11.23 0.81 -30.71
N GLY A 24 -11.43 1.61 -29.67
CA GLY A 24 -11.05 1.29 -28.30
C GLY A 24 -11.68 -0.01 -27.80
N VAL A 25 -12.95 -0.26 -28.11
CA VAL A 25 -13.65 -1.52 -27.79
C VAL A 25 -13.02 -2.70 -28.53
N LEU A 26 -12.74 -2.57 -29.83
CA LEU A 26 -12.07 -3.62 -30.61
C LEU A 26 -10.70 -3.95 -30.06
N LEU A 27 -9.90 -2.94 -29.71
CA LEU A 27 -8.59 -3.12 -29.08
C LEU A 27 -8.71 -3.78 -27.69
N ALA A 28 -9.74 -3.41 -26.91
CA ALA A 28 -9.98 -4.00 -25.60
C ALA A 28 -10.38 -5.49 -25.70
N LEU A 29 -11.21 -5.84 -26.67
CA LEU A 29 -11.58 -7.22 -26.98
C LEU A 29 -10.36 -8.02 -27.46
N ALA A 30 -9.58 -7.49 -28.39
CA ALA A 30 -8.36 -8.11 -28.89
C ALA A 30 -7.37 -8.35 -27.75
N ARG A 31 -7.13 -7.35 -26.91
CA ARG A 31 -6.23 -7.43 -25.76
C ARG A 31 -6.66 -8.50 -24.75
N ARG A 32 -7.97 -8.69 -24.57
CA ARG A 32 -8.52 -9.66 -23.61
C ARG A 32 -8.56 -11.08 -24.15
N TYR A 33 -8.99 -11.27 -25.39
CA TYR A 33 -9.27 -12.58 -25.94
C TYR A 33 -8.20 -13.11 -26.90
N LEU A 34 -7.54 -12.22 -27.69
CA LEU A 34 -6.44 -12.58 -28.60
C LEU A 34 -5.09 -12.59 -27.88
N PHE A 35 -4.69 -11.45 -27.28
CA PHE A 35 -3.38 -11.32 -26.62
C PHE A 35 -3.34 -11.87 -25.20
N ARG A 36 -4.47 -12.25 -24.64
CA ARG A 36 -4.63 -13.02 -23.39
C ARG A 36 -3.83 -12.49 -22.21
N LYS A 37 -3.84 -11.17 -21.94
CA LYS A 37 -3.16 -10.59 -20.79
C LYS A 37 -3.70 -11.20 -19.49
N GLU A 38 -2.85 -11.86 -18.71
CA GLU A 38 -3.21 -12.62 -17.51
C GLU A 38 -3.96 -11.81 -16.44
N ARG A 39 -3.65 -10.52 -16.34
CA ARG A 39 -4.32 -9.63 -15.37
C ARG A 39 -5.81 -9.39 -15.67
N LEU A 40 -6.26 -9.63 -16.91
CA LEU A 40 -7.63 -9.37 -17.36
C LEU A 40 -8.46 -10.63 -17.27
N ASP A 41 -9.57 -10.57 -16.53
CA ASP A 41 -10.51 -11.70 -16.45
C ASP A 41 -11.24 -11.88 -17.77
N LYS A 42 -11.41 -13.14 -18.19
CA LYS A 42 -12.21 -13.55 -19.37
C LYS A 42 -13.65 -13.85 -18.97
N SER A 43 -14.25 -13.01 -18.11
CA SER A 43 -15.63 -13.20 -17.70
C SER A 43 -16.60 -12.87 -18.83
N PHE A 44 -17.73 -13.57 -18.87
CA PHE A 44 -18.84 -13.28 -19.78
C PHE A 44 -19.30 -11.82 -19.67
N ASP A 45 -19.46 -11.33 -18.43
CA ASP A 45 -19.86 -9.97 -18.11
C ASP A 45 -18.96 -8.92 -18.78
N ALA A 46 -17.64 -9.10 -18.72
CA ALA A 46 -16.70 -8.17 -19.34
C ALA A 46 -16.77 -8.18 -20.89
N GLY A 47 -17.06 -9.32 -21.48
CA GLY A 47 -17.29 -9.44 -22.93
C GLY A 47 -18.61 -8.79 -23.34
N LEU A 48 -19.68 -9.11 -22.63
CA LEU A 48 -21.02 -8.55 -22.89
C LEU A 48 -21.03 -7.02 -22.85
N ILE A 49 -20.41 -6.41 -21.82
CA ILE A 49 -20.31 -4.96 -21.71
C ILE A 49 -19.58 -4.33 -22.90
N LEU A 50 -18.43 -4.90 -23.29
CA LEU A 50 -17.69 -4.39 -24.45
C LEU A 50 -18.51 -4.54 -25.74
N CYS A 51 -19.21 -5.66 -25.90
CA CYS A 51 -20.10 -5.85 -27.06
C CYS A 51 -21.26 -4.86 -27.06
N LEU A 52 -21.89 -4.59 -25.90
CA LEU A 52 -22.96 -3.58 -25.80
C LEU A 52 -22.46 -2.18 -26.16
N ILE A 53 -21.29 -1.76 -25.65
CA ILE A 53 -20.72 -0.46 -25.99
C ILE A 53 -20.39 -0.39 -27.50
N GLY A 54 -19.75 -1.42 -28.05
CA GLY A 54 -19.47 -1.48 -29.49
C GLY A 54 -20.73 -1.46 -30.34
N PHE A 55 -21.79 -2.16 -29.91
CA PHE A 55 -23.09 -2.19 -30.57
C PHE A 55 -23.76 -0.80 -30.57
N LEU A 56 -23.72 -0.07 -29.44
CA LEU A 56 -24.22 1.30 -29.35
C LEU A 56 -23.47 2.23 -30.32
N MET A 57 -22.15 2.15 -30.39
CA MET A 57 -21.36 2.96 -31.34
C MET A 57 -21.68 2.60 -32.80
N ALA A 58 -21.80 1.31 -33.11
CA ALA A 58 -22.10 0.84 -34.44
C ALA A 58 -23.51 1.27 -34.90
N THR A 59 -24.52 1.13 -34.04
CA THR A 59 -25.91 1.50 -34.38
C THR A 59 -26.07 3.02 -34.60
N ASP A 60 -25.37 3.86 -33.84
CA ASP A 60 -25.39 5.33 -34.05
C ASP A 60 -24.71 5.72 -35.37
N LEU A 61 -23.53 5.15 -35.66
CA LEU A 61 -22.85 5.39 -36.96
C LEU A 61 -23.66 4.94 -38.16
N VAL A 62 -24.26 3.75 -38.11
CA VAL A 62 -25.08 3.19 -39.20
C VAL A 62 -26.36 4.00 -39.37
N ALA A 63 -27.04 4.39 -38.27
CA ALA A 63 -28.24 5.24 -38.36
C ALA A 63 -27.91 6.62 -38.95
N GLY A 64 -26.84 7.25 -38.54
CA GLY A 64 -26.37 8.53 -39.11
C GLY A 64 -26.03 8.43 -40.58
N ALA A 65 -25.32 7.37 -40.99
CA ALA A 65 -24.96 7.13 -42.39
C ALA A 65 -26.21 6.87 -43.28
N ALA A 66 -27.17 6.08 -42.79
CA ALA A 66 -28.44 5.87 -43.45
C ALA A 66 -29.25 7.16 -43.60
N LYS A 67 -29.28 8.00 -42.56
CA LYS A 67 -29.92 9.32 -42.58
C LYS A 67 -29.31 10.23 -43.66
N PHE A 68 -27.99 10.33 -43.74
CA PHE A 68 -27.32 11.11 -44.78
C PHE A 68 -27.64 10.60 -46.20
N ALA A 69 -27.75 9.30 -46.38
CA ALA A 69 -28.17 8.68 -47.66
C ALA A 69 -29.63 9.00 -48.02
N ILE A 70 -30.54 9.07 -47.02
CA ILE A 70 -31.95 9.46 -47.19
C ILE A 70 -32.04 10.96 -47.58
N GLU A 71 -31.33 11.83 -46.90
CA GLU A 71 -31.35 13.28 -47.09
C GLU A 71 -30.61 13.71 -48.37
N GLY A 72 -29.76 12.85 -48.92
CA GLY A 72 -28.91 13.16 -50.08
C GLY A 72 -27.87 14.27 -49.83
N ALA A 73 -27.59 14.52 -48.54
CA ALA A 73 -26.67 15.56 -48.09
C ALA A 73 -25.80 15.01 -46.95
N THR A 74 -24.55 15.45 -46.89
CA THR A 74 -23.60 15.08 -45.82
C THR A 74 -23.13 16.32 -45.05
N SER A 75 -22.67 16.10 -43.84
CA SER A 75 -22.10 17.19 -43.02
C SER A 75 -20.58 17.05 -42.96
N ALA A 76 -19.86 18.19 -43.20
CA ALA A 76 -18.42 18.25 -43.01
C ALA A 76 -18.00 18.10 -41.54
N TRP A 77 -18.94 18.23 -40.61
CA TRP A 77 -18.74 18.11 -39.17
C TRP A 77 -18.96 16.68 -38.63
N GLU A 78 -19.35 15.73 -39.50
CA GLU A 78 -19.48 14.30 -39.20
C GLU A 78 -18.75 13.50 -40.30
N PRO A 79 -17.41 13.66 -40.45
CA PRO A 79 -16.67 13.13 -41.59
C PRO A 79 -16.70 11.64 -41.73
N VAL A 80 -16.68 10.87 -40.62
CA VAL A 80 -16.72 9.40 -40.69
C VAL A 80 -18.11 8.91 -40.99
N THR A 81 -19.14 9.45 -40.36
CA THR A 81 -20.54 9.16 -40.68
C THR A 81 -20.86 9.48 -42.14
N ALA A 82 -20.34 10.62 -42.67
CA ALA A 82 -20.46 10.98 -44.06
C ALA A 82 -19.75 9.99 -45.00
N ALA A 83 -18.54 9.56 -44.68
CA ALA A 83 -17.83 8.52 -45.46
C ALA A 83 -18.58 7.18 -45.47
N LEU A 84 -19.15 6.77 -44.32
CA LEU A 84 -19.96 5.57 -44.23
C LEU A 84 -21.26 5.64 -45.04
N SER A 85 -21.84 6.82 -45.26
CA SER A 85 -23.03 6.98 -46.08
C SER A 85 -22.82 6.52 -47.54
N GLY A 86 -21.59 6.55 -48.04
CA GLY A 86 -21.21 6.00 -49.33
C GLY A 86 -21.48 4.51 -49.48
N LEU A 87 -21.52 3.72 -48.41
CA LEU A 87 -21.86 2.30 -48.41
C LEU A 87 -23.35 2.05 -48.77
N PHE A 88 -24.18 3.08 -48.65
CA PHE A 88 -25.60 3.06 -48.94
C PHE A 88 -25.94 3.65 -50.31
N ALA A 89 -24.94 4.02 -51.12
CA ALA A 89 -25.15 4.58 -52.44
C ALA A 89 -25.93 3.63 -53.34
N GLY A 90 -27.05 4.10 -53.91
CA GLY A 90 -27.92 3.33 -54.77
C GLY A 90 -28.91 2.41 -54.05
N ALA A 91 -28.95 2.38 -52.73
CA ALA A 91 -29.95 1.62 -51.99
C ALA A 91 -31.35 2.26 -52.10
N PRO A 92 -32.44 1.43 -52.20
CA PRO A 92 -33.80 1.97 -52.23
C PRO A 92 -34.16 2.76 -50.97
N HIS A 93 -34.88 3.86 -51.11
CA HIS A 93 -35.28 4.75 -50.02
C HIS A 93 -35.97 3.98 -48.87
N ALA A 94 -36.90 3.09 -49.17
CA ALA A 94 -37.58 2.27 -48.18
C ALA A 94 -36.63 1.35 -47.37
N THR A 95 -35.55 0.89 -48.01
CA THR A 95 -34.51 0.09 -47.32
C THR A 95 -33.73 0.98 -46.35
N LEU A 96 -33.34 2.21 -46.77
CA LEU A 96 -32.64 3.16 -45.95
C LEU A 96 -33.45 3.56 -44.70
N GLU A 97 -34.74 3.86 -44.88
CA GLU A 97 -35.66 4.14 -43.77
C GLU A 97 -35.77 2.94 -42.80
N SER A 98 -35.89 1.73 -43.35
CA SER A 98 -35.95 0.51 -42.55
C SER A 98 -34.66 0.34 -41.70
N VAL A 99 -33.47 0.57 -42.30
CA VAL A 99 -32.19 0.49 -41.60
C VAL A 99 -32.11 1.58 -40.54
N PHE A 100 -32.47 2.81 -40.86
CA PHE A 100 -32.44 3.93 -39.89
C PHE A 100 -33.34 3.63 -38.70
N HIS A 101 -34.60 3.25 -38.92
CA HIS A 101 -35.54 2.95 -37.83
C HIS A 101 -35.12 1.72 -37.02
N ALA A 102 -34.65 0.66 -37.68
CA ALA A 102 -34.14 -0.53 -36.98
C ALA A 102 -32.96 -0.17 -36.09
N CYS A 103 -31.95 0.56 -36.59
CA CYS A 103 -30.81 0.99 -35.80
C CYS A 103 -31.23 1.91 -34.64
N TRP A 104 -32.16 2.82 -34.87
CA TRP A 104 -32.65 3.74 -33.83
C TRP A 104 -33.33 2.97 -32.69
N TRP A 105 -34.25 2.02 -33.01
CA TRP A 105 -34.92 1.23 -32.00
C TRP A 105 -33.97 0.28 -31.27
N LEU A 106 -33.07 -0.38 -32.00
CA LEU A 106 -32.07 -1.26 -31.41
C LEU A 106 -31.10 -0.50 -30.48
N HIS A 107 -30.70 0.71 -30.85
CA HIS A 107 -29.91 1.60 -30.04
C HIS A 107 -30.63 1.95 -28.74
N LEU A 108 -31.90 2.38 -28.83
CA LEU A 108 -32.70 2.73 -27.65
C LEU A 108 -32.89 1.54 -26.70
N VAL A 109 -33.25 0.36 -27.24
CA VAL A 109 -33.38 -0.86 -26.44
C VAL A 109 -32.07 -1.24 -25.79
N ALA A 110 -30.94 -1.14 -26.52
CA ALA A 110 -29.62 -1.43 -25.97
C ALA A 110 -29.24 -0.47 -24.81
N ILE A 111 -29.59 0.82 -24.90
CA ILE A 111 -29.41 1.77 -23.80
C ILE A 111 -30.20 1.29 -22.57
N PHE A 112 -31.49 0.95 -22.72
CA PHE A 112 -32.29 0.51 -21.58
C PHE A 112 -31.79 -0.80 -20.97
N VAL A 113 -31.40 -1.76 -21.80
CA VAL A 113 -30.79 -3.01 -21.33
C VAL A 113 -29.51 -2.70 -20.55
N PHE A 114 -28.64 -1.86 -21.10
CA PHE A 114 -27.38 -1.51 -20.49
C PHE A 114 -27.57 -0.77 -19.16
N LEU A 115 -28.48 0.21 -19.10
CA LEU A 115 -28.77 0.96 -17.87
C LEU A 115 -29.32 0.07 -16.74
N ASN A 116 -30.21 -0.88 -17.06
CA ASN A 116 -30.74 -1.83 -16.10
C ASN A 116 -29.72 -2.88 -15.67
N TYR A 117 -28.79 -3.26 -16.55
CA TYR A 117 -27.73 -4.21 -16.27
C TYR A 117 -26.59 -3.60 -15.45
N LEU A 118 -26.30 -2.32 -15.64
CA LEU A 118 -25.14 -1.61 -15.10
C LEU A 118 -24.99 -1.73 -13.57
N PRO A 119 -26.03 -1.58 -12.72
CA PRO A 119 -25.90 -1.68 -11.25
C PRO A 119 -25.45 -3.06 -10.78
N PHE A 120 -25.77 -4.12 -11.50
CA PHE A 120 -25.45 -5.50 -11.16
C PHE A 120 -24.18 -6.01 -11.82
N ALA A 121 -23.64 -5.24 -12.75
CA ALA A 121 -22.51 -5.60 -13.57
C ALA A 121 -21.18 -5.05 -13.04
N LYS A 122 -20.09 -5.64 -13.51
CA LYS A 122 -18.74 -5.10 -13.34
C LYS A 122 -18.63 -3.60 -13.65
N HIS A 123 -19.45 -3.10 -14.58
CA HIS A 123 -19.35 -1.72 -15.07
C HIS A 123 -19.95 -0.66 -14.12
N PHE A 124 -20.53 -1.06 -13.01
CA PHE A 124 -21.06 -0.15 -11.99
C PHE A 124 -19.99 0.83 -11.47
N HIS A 125 -18.71 0.45 -11.57
CA HIS A 125 -17.59 1.33 -11.21
C HIS A 125 -17.57 2.67 -11.98
N VAL A 126 -18.21 2.76 -13.16
CA VAL A 126 -18.31 4.03 -13.90
C VAL A 126 -19.06 5.09 -13.09
N ILE A 127 -20.09 4.69 -12.36
CA ILE A 127 -20.85 5.57 -11.47
C ILE A 127 -20.10 5.78 -10.15
N THR A 128 -19.58 4.69 -9.56
CA THR A 128 -19.01 4.74 -8.20
C THR A 128 -17.58 5.28 -8.15
N ALA A 129 -16.84 5.31 -9.26
CA ALA A 129 -15.44 5.76 -9.26
C ALA A 129 -15.29 7.24 -8.86
N LEU A 130 -16.12 8.12 -9.43
CA LEU A 130 -16.06 9.56 -9.09
C LEU A 130 -16.32 9.83 -7.61
N PRO A 131 -17.45 9.36 -7.01
CA PRO A 131 -17.65 9.53 -5.57
C PRO A 131 -16.57 8.84 -4.74
N ASN A 132 -16.06 7.67 -5.15
CA ASN A 132 -15.01 6.98 -4.42
C ASN A 132 -13.69 7.75 -4.37
N ILE A 133 -13.28 8.35 -5.50
CA ILE A 133 -12.08 9.18 -5.59
C ILE A 133 -12.28 10.49 -4.80
N PHE A 134 -13.46 11.11 -4.90
CA PHE A 134 -13.78 12.33 -4.15
C PHE A 134 -13.74 12.11 -2.64
N LEU A 135 -14.30 10.99 -2.18
CA LEU A 135 -14.39 10.59 -0.76
C LEU A 135 -13.21 9.72 -0.32
N ARG A 136 -12.07 9.79 -1.03
CA ARG A 136 -10.88 9.05 -0.64
C ARG A 136 -10.38 9.47 0.74
N LYS A 137 -9.73 8.55 1.42
CA LYS A 137 -9.05 8.82 2.69
C LYS A 137 -7.93 9.85 2.47
N LEU A 138 -7.94 10.92 3.26
CA LEU A 138 -6.94 12.01 3.20
C LEU A 138 -5.89 11.93 4.30
N ASP A 139 -6.07 11.02 5.26
CA ASP A 139 -5.08 10.72 6.29
C ASP A 139 -3.76 10.27 5.70
N ALA A 140 -2.73 10.26 6.55
CA ALA A 140 -1.42 9.70 6.19
C ALA A 140 -1.58 8.31 5.56
N PRO A 141 -0.87 8.05 4.46
CA PRO A 141 -0.98 6.80 3.74
C PRO A 141 -0.73 5.58 4.65
N GLY A 142 -1.68 4.66 4.71
CA GLY A 142 -1.59 3.43 5.52
C GLY A 142 -1.85 3.61 7.01
N ARG A 143 -2.21 4.81 7.49
CA ARG A 143 -2.70 5.00 8.86
C ARG A 143 -3.95 4.17 9.07
N LEU A 144 -3.95 3.35 10.11
CA LEU A 144 -5.12 2.57 10.49
C LEU A 144 -6.06 3.42 11.35
N PRO A 145 -7.39 3.24 11.25
CA PRO A 145 -8.33 3.89 12.14
C PRO A 145 -8.09 3.43 13.59
N MET A 146 -8.17 4.36 14.53
CA MET A 146 -8.17 4.05 15.95
C MET A 146 -9.47 3.31 16.30
N VAL A 147 -9.37 2.29 17.13
CA VAL A 147 -10.50 1.58 17.71
C VAL A 147 -10.71 2.10 19.13
N ASP A 148 -11.91 2.51 19.43
CA ASP A 148 -12.34 2.80 20.81
C ASP A 148 -12.53 1.45 21.50
N ILE A 149 -11.52 1.03 22.30
CA ILE A 149 -11.50 -0.30 22.93
C ILE A 149 -12.66 -0.47 23.93
N GLU A 150 -13.04 0.58 24.66
CA GLU A 150 -14.13 0.51 25.64
C GLU A 150 -15.46 0.24 24.94
N LYS A 151 -15.79 1.03 23.92
CA LYS A 151 -17.01 0.81 23.12
C LYS A 151 -16.97 -0.51 22.35
N ALA A 152 -15.81 -0.92 21.87
CA ALA A 152 -15.65 -2.20 21.19
C ALA A 152 -15.90 -3.37 22.14
N ALA A 153 -15.43 -3.27 23.39
CA ALA A 153 -15.66 -4.25 24.44
C ALA A 153 -17.14 -4.30 24.87
N GLU A 154 -17.78 -3.14 25.06
CA GLU A 154 -19.22 -3.08 25.36
C GLU A 154 -20.09 -3.70 24.25
N ALA A 155 -19.67 -3.52 23.00
CA ALA A 155 -20.35 -4.08 21.84
C ALA A 155 -19.94 -5.53 21.53
N GLU A 156 -18.97 -6.10 22.24
CA GLU A 156 -18.33 -7.40 21.96
C GLU A 156 -17.83 -7.50 20.50
N LYS A 157 -17.34 -6.38 19.96
CA LYS A 157 -16.98 -6.27 18.53
C LYS A 157 -15.74 -5.43 18.30
N PHE A 158 -14.63 -6.06 17.97
CA PHE A 158 -13.33 -5.41 17.80
C PHE A 158 -12.86 -5.26 16.34
N GLY A 159 -13.52 -5.90 15.41
CA GLY A 159 -13.13 -5.89 14.01
C GLY A 159 -14.27 -6.23 13.08
N VAL A 160 -13.93 -6.78 11.91
CA VAL A 160 -14.90 -7.13 10.86
C VAL A 160 -15.07 -8.65 10.79
N ALA A 161 -16.22 -9.14 11.28
CA ALA A 161 -16.66 -10.53 11.21
C ALA A 161 -17.56 -10.80 10.00
N LYS A 162 -18.31 -9.79 9.58
CA LYS A 162 -19.33 -9.86 8.53
C LYS A 162 -19.14 -8.72 7.55
N VAL A 163 -19.62 -8.89 6.31
CA VAL A 163 -19.44 -7.85 5.28
C VAL A 163 -20.13 -6.53 5.61
N GLU A 164 -21.21 -6.57 6.37
CA GLU A 164 -21.93 -5.38 6.87
C GLU A 164 -21.19 -4.64 8.00
N ASP A 165 -20.16 -5.23 8.59
CA ASP A 165 -19.31 -4.58 9.60
C ASP A 165 -18.36 -3.57 8.97
N PHE A 166 -18.06 -3.73 7.68
CA PHE A 166 -17.30 -2.73 6.96
C PHE A 166 -18.01 -1.38 6.92
N THR A 167 -17.27 -0.30 7.03
CA THR A 167 -17.81 1.05 6.86
C THR A 167 -18.46 1.22 5.48
N TRP A 168 -19.36 2.19 5.34
CA TRP A 168 -20.00 2.50 4.05
C TRP A 168 -18.96 2.80 2.96
N LYS A 169 -17.85 3.46 3.31
CA LYS A 169 -16.75 3.76 2.37
C LYS A 169 -16.00 2.50 1.92
N GLN A 170 -15.71 1.59 2.86
CA GLN A 170 -15.09 0.31 2.54
C GLN A 170 -15.99 -0.56 1.66
N ARG A 171 -17.32 -0.50 1.87
CA ARG A 171 -18.29 -1.16 0.98
C ARG A 171 -18.38 -0.51 -0.40
N LEU A 172 -18.32 0.83 -0.48
CA LEU A 172 -18.22 1.55 -1.75
C LEU A 172 -16.99 1.13 -2.57
N ASP A 173 -15.85 0.89 -1.92
CA ASP A 173 -14.64 0.37 -2.56
C ASP A 173 -14.90 -0.96 -3.30
N MET A 174 -15.73 -1.85 -2.73
CA MET A 174 -16.04 -3.15 -3.32
C MET A 174 -16.76 -3.00 -4.68
N PHE A 175 -17.70 -2.04 -4.77
CA PHE A 175 -18.42 -1.73 -6.01
C PHE A 175 -17.59 -0.91 -7.00
N THR A 176 -16.59 -0.18 -6.50
CA THR A 176 -15.74 0.68 -7.34
C THR A 176 -14.62 -0.09 -8.04
N CYS A 177 -14.32 -1.30 -7.60
CA CYS A 177 -13.25 -2.09 -8.20
C CYS A 177 -13.45 -2.29 -9.71
N THR A 178 -12.58 -1.69 -10.52
CA THR A 178 -12.58 -1.77 -11.99
C THR A 178 -12.10 -3.12 -12.52
N GLU A 179 -11.62 -4.01 -11.65
CA GLU A 179 -10.99 -5.31 -11.97
C GLU A 179 -9.87 -5.21 -13.02
N CYS A 180 -9.21 -4.07 -13.13
CA CYS A 180 -8.13 -3.85 -14.10
C CYS A 180 -6.87 -4.70 -13.84
N GLY A 181 -6.73 -5.27 -12.62
CA GLY A 181 -5.65 -6.18 -12.25
C GLY A 181 -4.32 -5.54 -11.94
N ARG A 182 -4.17 -4.20 -11.96
CA ARG A 182 -2.90 -3.52 -11.63
C ARG A 182 -2.41 -3.89 -10.23
N CYS A 183 -3.30 -3.92 -9.25
CA CYS A 183 -2.99 -4.30 -7.87
C CYS A 183 -2.49 -5.76 -7.75
N ARG A 184 -2.97 -6.66 -8.61
CA ARG A 184 -2.51 -8.05 -8.68
C ARG A 184 -1.09 -8.16 -9.24
N GLU A 185 -0.78 -7.42 -10.31
CA GLU A 185 0.54 -7.45 -10.97
C GLU A 185 1.68 -6.93 -10.08
N VAL A 186 1.38 -6.12 -9.07
CA VAL A 186 2.38 -5.52 -8.19
C VAL A 186 2.40 -6.15 -6.78
N CYS A 187 1.43 -6.98 -6.44
CA CYS A 187 1.33 -7.57 -5.11
C CYS A 187 2.44 -8.61 -4.89
N PRO A 188 3.35 -8.42 -3.91
CA PRO A 188 4.45 -9.35 -3.68
C PRO A 188 3.98 -10.75 -3.29
N THR A 189 2.90 -10.85 -2.53
CA THR A 189 2.30 -12.12 -2.13
C THR A 189 1.74 -12.88 -3.32
N HIS A 190 1.02 -12.18 -4.22
CA HIS A 190 0.51 -12.80 -5.44
C HIS A 190 1.63 -13.25 -6.38
N LEU A 191 2.65 -12.42 -6.57
CA LEU A 191 3.80 -12.72 -7.44
C LEU A 191 4.61 -13.93 -6.96
N THR A 192 4.54 -14.25 -5.68
CA THR A 192 5.25 -15.38 -5.05
C THR A 192 4.35 -16.59 -4.81
N GLY A 193 3.17 -16.65 -5.45
CA GLY A 193 2.29 -17.84 -5.44
C GLY A 193 1.44 -18.01 -4.18
N LYS A 194 1.29 -16.98 -3.34
CA LYS A 194 0.42 -17.02 -2.17
C LYS A 194 -1.04 -16.70 -2.56
N PRO A 195 -2.04 -17.09 -1.76
CA PRO A 195 -3.47 -16.96 -2.13
C PRO A 195 -3.95 -15.51 -2.25
N LEU A 196 -3.30 -14.55 -1.59
CA LEU A 196 -3.73 -13.16 -1.66
C LEU A 196 -3.52 -12.55 -3.05
N SER A 197 -4.62 -12.32 -3.73
CA SER A 197 -4.73 -11.40 -4.87
C SER A 197 -5.59 -10.22 -4.47
N PRO A 198 -5.09 -8.97 -4.42
CA PRO A 198 -5.92 -7.83 -4.00
C PRO A 198 -7.16 -7.66 -4.87
N LYS A 199 -7.07 -7.95 -6.17
CA LYS A 199 -8.24 -7.98 -7.07
C LYS A 199 -9.21 -9.09 -6.70
N GLY A 200 -8.71 -10.31 -6.43
CA GLY A 200 -9.52 -11.44 -5.98
C GLY A 200 -10.25 -11.12 -4.69
N PHE A 201 -9.53 -10.66 -3.69
CA PHE A 201 -10.06 -10.24 -2.40
C PHE A 201 -11.25 -9.26 -2.53
N MET A 202 -11.13 -8.21 -3.35
CA MET A 202 -12.25 -7.27 -3.56
C MET A 202 -13.43 -7.90 -4.30
N LYS A 203 -13.19 -8.84 -5.22
CA LYS A 203 -14.25 -9.59 -5.90
C LYS A 203 -14.99 -10.52 -4.95
N ASP A 204 -14.27 -11.20 -4.06
CA ASP A 204 -14.84 -12.12 -3.09
C ASP A 204 -15.72 -11.38 -2.09
N LEU A 205 -15.24 -10.25 -1.56
CA LEU A 205 -16.03 -9.35 -0.69
C LEU A 205 -17.30 -8.85 -1.40
N ARG A 206 -17.20 -8.38 -2.63
CA ARG A 206 -18.35 -7.91 -3.43
C ARG A 206 -19.34 -9.03 -3.72
N SER A 207 -18.84 -10.22 -4.07
CA SER A 207 -19.70 -11.38 -4.34
C SER A 207 -20.45 -11.81 -3.09
N GLY A 208 -19.78 -11.80 -1.91
CA GLY A 208 -20.42 -12.02 -0.62
C GLY A 208 -21.53 -11.02 -0.33
N LEU A 209 -21.26 -9.74 -0.57
CA LEU A 209 -22.24 -8.68 -0.35
C LEU A 209 -23.46 -8.81 -1.29
N TYR A 210 -23.24 -9.10 -2.58
CA TYR A 210 -24.35 -9.31 -3.53
C TYR A 210 -25.21 -10.52 -3.16
N ALA A 211 -24.61 -11.60 -2.67
CA ALA A 211 -25.34 -12.81 -2.31
C ALA A 211 -26.36 -12.60 -1.18
N ILE A 212 -26.16 -11.60 -0.33
CA ILE A 212 -27.02 -11.30 0.84
C ILE A 212 -27.71 -9.94 0.74
N ALA A 213 -27.49 -9.20 -0.34
CA ALA A 213 -27.97 -7.80 -0.46
C ALA A 213 -29.50 -7.68 -0.32
N GLY A 214 -30.28 -8.60 -0.91
CA GLY A 214 -31.73 -8.63 -0.80
C GLY A 214 -32.19 -8.76 0.66
N ASP A 215 -31.69 -9.76 1.36
CA ASP A 215 -32.03 -10.01 2.76
C ASP A 215 -31.58 -8.85 3.68
N LEU A 216 -30.39 -8.26 3.42
CA LEU A 216 -29.92 -7.07 4.16
C LEU A 216 -30.85 -5.85 3.95
N VAL A 217 -31.30 -5.61 2.72
CA VAL A 217 -32.25 -4.52 2.41
C VAL A 217 -33.56 -4.77 3.10
N ASP A 218 -34.09 -5.99 3.09
CA ASP A 218 -35.35 -6.32 3.73
C ASP A 218 -35.27 -6.16 5.25
N VAL A 219 -34.17 -6.57 5.89
CA VAL A 219 -33.91 -6.30 7.33
C VAL A 219 -33.85 -4.81 7.59
N SER A 220 -33.08 -4.05 6.82
CA SER A 220 -32.86 -2.62 7.04
C SER A 220 -34.14 -1.78 6.84
N THR A 221 -35.06 -2.26 6.02
CA THR A 221 -36.34 -1.61 5.72
C THR A 221 -37.52 -2.18 6.53
N GLY A 222 -37.27 -3.10 7.45
CA GLY A 222 -38.30 -3.73 8.28
C GLY A 222 -39.24 -4.67 7.51
N ARG A 223 -38.86 -5.12 6.30
CA ARG A 223 -39.67 -6.02 5.46
C ARG A 223 -39.21 -7.49 5.56
N ALA A 224 -38.13 -7.75 6.32
CA ALA A 224 -37.60 -9.11 6.44
C ALA A 224 -38.58 -10.06 7.13
N ASP A 225 -38.87 -11.17 6.51
CA ASP A 225 -39.52 -12.33 7.12
C ASP A 225 -38.50 -13.17 7.93
N GLU A 226 -39.00 -14.13 8.70
CA GLU A 226 -38.14 -15.04 9.48
C GLU A 226 -37.22 -15.87 8.58
N ALA A 227 -37.63 -16.16 7.34
CA ALA A 227 -36.80 -16.89 6.38
C ALA A 227 -35.60 -16.04 5.92
N ALA A 228 -35.75 -14.75 5.68
CA ALA A 228 -34.67 -13.83 5.36
C ALA A 228 -33.66 -13.70 6.49
N LYS A 229 -34.16 -13.57 7.73
CA LYS A 229 -33.30 -13.52 8.93
C LYS A 229 -32.49 -14.82 9.07
N LYS A 230 -33.16 -15.97 8.94
CA LYS A 230 -32.51 -17.29 8.99
C LYS A 230 -31.43 -17.45 7.90
N ARG A 231 -31.69 -17.02 6.65
CA ARG A 231 -30.67 -17.05 5.59
C ARG A 231 -29.45 -16.20 5.93
N LEU A 232 -29.64 -15.05 6.58
CA LEU A 232 -28.53 -14.21 7.05
C LEU A 232 -27.75 -14.84 8.21
N GLU A 233 -28.40 -15.60 9.09
CA GLU A 233 -27.73 -16.33 10.17
C GLU A 233 -26.95 -17.54 9.66
N GLU A 234 -27.55 -18.32 8.79
CA GLU A 234 -26.97 -19.56 8.22
C GLU A 234 -26.02 -19.32 7.04
N ARG A 235 -25.76 -18.05 6.67
CA ARG A 235 -24.91 -17.71 5.53
C ARG A 235 -23.47 -18.15 5.72
N LYS A 236 -22.79 -18.32 4.61
CA LYS A 236 -21.36 -18.57 4.56
C LYS A 236 -20.59 -17.47 5.33
N PRO A 237 -19.68 -17.80 6.24
CA PRO A 237 -18.91 -16.81 6.99
C PRO A 237 -18.05 -15.96 6.05
N LEU A 238 -17.71 -14.74 6.47
CA LEU A 238 -16.82 -13.87 5.72
C LEU A 238 -15.43 -14.47 5.65
N ILE A 239 -14.85 -14.78 6.81
CA ILE A 239 -13.51 -15.37 6.95
C ILE A 239 -13.64 -16.90 6.96
N GLY A 240 -12.80 -17.59 6.20
CA GLY A 240 -12.88 -19.04 6.00
C GLY A 240 -14.01 -19.48 5.05
N GLY A 241 -14.83 -18.53 4.64
CA GLY A 241 -15.95 -18.76 3.74
C GLY A 241 -15.86 -17.99 2.43
N TRP A 242 -16.09 -16.66 2.47
CA TRP A 242 -15.94 -15.79 1.31
C TRP A 242 -14.48 -15.45 1.03
N VAL A 243 -13.71 -15.19 2.08
CA VAL A 243 -12.28 -14.91 2.02
C VAL A 243 -11.55 -16.01 2.78
N ASP A 244 -10.62 -16.67 2.13
CA ASP A 244 -9.75 -17.65 2.75
C ASP A 244 -8.88 -16.98 3.83
N GLU A 245 -8.73 -17.61 4.98
CA GLU A 245 -7.97 -17.10 6.12
C GLU A 245 -6.50 -16.86 5.78
N GLU A 246 -5.86 -17.75 5.01
CA GLU A 246 -4.50 -17.57 4.51
C GLU A 246 -4.35 -16.30 3.66
N THR A 247 -5.39 -15.89 2.95
CA THR A 247 -5.42 -14.62 2.21
C THR A 247 -5.22 -13.42 3.14
N ILE A 248 -5.81 -13.47 4.34
CA ILE A 248 -5.74 -12.40 5.34
C ILE A 248 -4.34 -12.33 5.94
N TRP A 249 -3.76 -13.49 6.30
CA TRP A 249 -2.42 -13.56 6.89
C TRP A 249 -1.29 -13.32 5.90
N ALA A 250 -1.52 -13.55 4.60
CA ALA A 250 -0.51 -13.32 3.57
C ALA A 250 -0.14 -11.86 3.35
N CYS A 251 -0.96 -10.88 3.77
CA CYS A 251 -0.74 -9.46 3.50
C CYS A 251 0.44 -8.88 4.28
N THR A 252 1.39 -8.26 3.56
CA THR A 252 2.54 -7.54 4.13
C THR A 252 2.26 -6.07 4.43
N THR A 253 1.05 -5.59 4.30
CA THR A 253 0.65 -4.16 4.47
C THR A 253 1.53 -3.14 3.72
N CYS A 254 2.22 -3.57 2.68
CA CYS A 254 3.18 -2.73 1.94
C CYS A 254 2.54 -1.65 1.06
N ARG A 255 1.21 -1.63 0.91
CA ARG A 255 0.40 -0.67 0.14
C ARG A 255 0.72 -0.56 -1.36
N TYR A 256 1.46 -1.49 -1.94
CA TYR A 256 1.74 -1.39 -3.36
C TYR A 256 0.47 -1.53 -4.21
N CYS A 257 -0.48 -2.37 -3.78
CA CYS A 257 -1.81 -2.49 -4.42
C CYS A 257 -2.60 -1.18 -4.38
N GLU A 258 -2.52 -0.41 -3.28
CA GLU A 258 -3.21 0.87 -3.10
C GLU A 258 -2.60 1.96 -3.99
N SER A 259 -1.27 2.06 -4.03
CA SER A 259 -0.57 3.02 -4.89
C SER A 259 -0.76 2.75 -6.38
N ALA A 260 -1.04 1.49 -6.77
CA ALA A 260 -1.32 1.10 -8.15
C ALA A 260 -2.80 1.22 -8.53
N CYS A 261 -3.70 1.50 -7.57
CA CYS A 261 -5.14 1.54 -7.80
C CYS A 261 -5.57 2.87 -8.45
N PRO A 262 -6.16 2.85 -9.67
CA PRO A 262 -6.57 4.08 -10.35
C PRO A 262 -7.80 4.75 -9.73
N VAL A 263 -8.52 4.04 -8.87
CA VAL A 263 -9.75 4.51 -8.21
C VAL A 263 -9.61 4.55 -6.68
N THR A 264 -8.39 4.60 -6.18
CA THR A 264 -8.02 4.88 -4.78
C THR A 264 -8.64 3.94 -3.73
N ILE A 265 -8.81 2.66 -4.07
CA ILE A 265 -9.27 1.62 -3.14
C ILE A 265 -8.17 1.36 -2.10
N THR A 266 -8.56 1.30 -0.83
CA THR A 266 -7.72 0.83 0.27
C THR A 266 -7.92 -0.67 0.51
N TYR A 267 -6.84 -1.39 0.84
CA TYR A 267 -6.85 -2.83 1.07
C TYR A 267 -6.36 -3.19 2.48
N THR A 268 -5.33 -2.48 2.95
CA THR A 268 -4.63 -2.80 4.19
C THR A 268 -5.52 -2.65 5.42
N ASP A 269 -6.36 -1.62 5.44
CA ASP A 269 -7.34 -1.38 6.50
C ASP A 269 -8.34 -2.55 6.63
N LYS A 270 -8.92 -2.98 5.50
CA LYS A 270 -9.88 -4.08 5.48
C LYS A 270 -9.29 -5.39 6.01
N ILE A 271 -8.05 -5.68 5.62
CA ILE A 271 -7.34 -6.88 6.06
C ILE A 271 -7.02 -6.80 7.55
N VAL A 272 -6.57 -5.65 8.05
CA VAL A 272 -6.26 -5.50 9.48
C VAL A 272 -7.54 -5.55 10.32
N GLU A 273 -8.66 -4.99 9.86
CA GLU A 273 -9.96 -5.12 10.52
C GLU A 273 -10.40 -6.59 10.65
N MET A 274 -10.19 -7.41 9.62
CA MET A 274 -10.49 -8.85 9.69
C MET A 274 -9.54 -9.58 10.65
N ARG A 275 -8.25 -9.19 10.70
CA ARG A 275 -7.29 -9.73 11.69
C ARG A 275 -7.68 -9.35 13.12
N ARG A 276 -8.19 -8.13 13.36
CA ARG A 276 -8.70 -7.70 14.67
C ARG A 276 -9.80 -8.64 15.18
N HIS A 277 -10.75 -8.98 14.31
CA HIS A 277 -11.79 -9.96 14.64
C HIS A 277 -11.19 -11.33 15.03
N LEU A 278 -10.27 -11.86 14.21
CA LEU A 278 -9.64 -13.15 14.50
C LEU A 278 -8.86 -13.14 15.82
N VAL A 279 -8.08 -12.07 16.07
CA VAL A 279 -7.18 -11.99 17.23
C VAL A 279 -7.93 -11.66 18.52
N LEU A 280 -8.79 -10.63 18.49
CA LEU A 280 -9.40 -10.08 19.71
C LEU A 280 -10.73 -10.76 20.10
N GLU A 281 -11.50 -11.28 19.12
CA GLU A 281 -12.78 -11.93 19.40
C GLU A 281 -12.66 -13.46 19.37
N LYS A 282 -11.86 -14.02 18.43
CA LYS A 282 -11.76 -15.46 18.25
C LYS A 282 -10.53 -16.09 18.92
N SER A 283 -9.51 -15.29 19.22
CA SER A 283 -8.19 -15.79 19.63
C SER A 283 -7.58 -16.78 18.61
N GLU A 284 -7.92 -16.63 17.34
CA GLU A 284 -7.47 -17.44 16.21
C GLU A 284 -6.41 -16.68 15.41
N PHE A 285 -5.15 -17.06 15.52
CA PHE A 285 -4.03 -16.47 14.79
C PHE A 285 -2.86 -17.45 14.68
N PRO A 286 -1.90 -17.24 13.77
CA PRO A 286 -0.72 -18.09 13.65
C PRO A 286 0.05 -18.19 14.97
N LYS A 287 0.43 -19.42 15.35
CA LYS A 287 1.09 -19.70 16.66
C LYS A 287 2.37 -18.89 16.86
N GLU A 288 3.08 -18.61 15.78
CA GLU A 288 4.32 -17.83 15.79
C GLU A 288 4.08 -16.40 16.29
N ALA A 289 2.90 -15.82 15.99
CA ALA A 289 2.52 -14.49 16.48
C ALA A 289 2.38 -14.43 18.00
N GLN A 290 1.99 -15.54 18.65
CA GLN A 290 1.87 -15.62 20.11
C GLN A 290 3.18 -15.30 20.83
N THR A 291 4.31 -15.80 20.30
CA THR A 291 5.64 -15.54 20.88
C THR A 291 5.96 -14.04 20.83
N ALA A 292 5.69 -13.39 19.70
CA ALA A 292 5.91 -11.95 19.55
C ALA A 292 4.98 -11.13 20.46
N PHE A 293 3.69 -11.51 20.58
CA PHE A 293 2.75 -10.84 21.50
C PHE A 293 3.19 -10.97 22.96
N ASN A 294 3.52 -12.17 23.40
CA ASN A 294 4.01 -12.41 24.76
C ASN A 294 5.29 -11.62 25.08
N GLY A 295 6.21 -11.54 24.11
CA GLY A 295 7.44 -10.76 24.26
C GLY A 295 7.17 -9.27 24.39
N MET A 296 6.28 -8.72 23.52
CA MET A 296 5.88 -7.31 23.60
C MET A 296 5.16 -6.96 24.91
N GLU A 297 4.27 -7.85 25.38
CA GLU A 297 3.53 -7.64 26.63
C GLU A 297 4.42 -7.70 27.87
N ARG A 298 5.34 -8.68 27.95
CA ARG A 298 6.12 -8.95 29.16
C ARG A 298 7.43 -8.18 29.25
N GLN A 299 8.09 -8.00 28.10
CA GLN A 299 9.44 -7.43 28.02
C GLN A 299 9.50 -6.16 27.15
N GLY A 300 8.38 -5.68 26.65
CA GLY A 300 8.33 -4.51 25.76
C GLY A 300 9.06 -4.72 24.42
N ASN A 301 9.31 -5.97 24.00
CA ASN A 301 9.91 -6.26 22.69
C ASN A 301 9.51 -7.64 22.15
N PRO A 302 9.40 -7.80 20.81
CA PRO A 302 8.89 -9.03 20.21
C PRO A 302 9.85 -10.24 20.31
N TRP A 303 11.13 -10.05 20.71
CA TRP A 303 12.10 -11.13 20.92
C TRP A 303 12.05 -11.71 22.33
N ASN A 304 11.27 -11.11 23.24
CA ASN A 304 11.17 -11.50 24.65
C ASN A 304 12.54 -11.43 25.39
N LEU A 305 13.38 -10.46 24.99
CA LEU A 305 14.68 -10.20 25.62
C LEU A 305 14.53 -9.19 26.77
N ALA A 306 15.47 -9.22 27.73
CA ALA A 306 15.38 -8.38 28.93
C ALA A 306 15.42 -6.88 28.56
N ALA A 307 14.51 -6.07 29.15
CA ALA A 307 14.47 -4.63 28.92
C ALA A 307 15.77 -3.92 29.38
N ALA A 308 16.45 -4.47 30.40
CA ALA A 308 17.72 -3.95 30.88
C ALA A 308 18.87 -4.01 29.85
N ASP A 309 18.76 -4.87 28.84
CA ASP A 309 19.79 -5.02 27.79
C ASP A 309 19.53 -4.07 26.60
N ARG A 310 18.51 -3.20 26.68
CA ARG A 310 18.06 -2.40 25.54
C ARG A 310 19.08 -1.35 25.09
N ASP A 311 19.95 -0.89 25.96
CA ASP A 311 21.02 0.07 25.70
C ASP A 311 22.42 -0.57 25.62
N ALA A 312 22.54 -1.90 25.75
CA ALA A 312 23.81 -2.62 25.68
C ALA A 312 24.63 -2.35 24.40
N TRP A 313 23.98 -1.94 23.31
CA TRP A 313 24.62 -1.55 22.06
C TRP A 313 25.54 -0.32 22.19
N THR A 314 25.36 0.51 23.22
CA THR A 314 26.15 1.72 23.46
C THR A 314 27.55 1.40 23.96
N GLY A 315 27.76 0.27 24.62
CA GLY A 315 29.04 -0.11 25.22
C GLY A 315 30.22 -0.27 24.28
N GLU A 316 29.97 -0.34 22.94
CA GLU A 316 31.02 -0.39 21.92
C GLU A 316 31.32 1.00 21.29
N LEU A 317 30.70 2.07 21.80
CA LEU A 317 30.99 3.45 21.38
C LEU A 317 32.15 4.04 22.20
N ASP A 318 32.87 4.95 21.61
CA ASP A 318 33.98 5.69 22.21
C ASP A 318 33.54 7.00 22.92
N PHE A 319 32.23 7.22 22.98
CA PHE A 319 31.57 8.32 23.69
C PHE A 319 30.33 7.81 24.44
N GLU A 320 29.96 8.51 25.50
CA GLU A 320 28.76 8.20 26.27
C GLU A 320 27.48 8.66 25.54
N VAL A 321 26.47 7.81 25.52
CA VAL A 321 25.13 8.12 25.01
C VAL A 321 24.23 8.47 26.19
N PRO A 322 23.76 9.72 26.33
CA PRO A 322 22.90 10.11 27.43
C PRO A 322 21.55 9.36 27.43
N VAL A 323 21.12 8.91 28.62
CA VAL A 323 19.81 8.31 28.85
C VAL A 323 18.93 9.33 29.57
N LEU A 324 17.76 9.70 29.01
CA LEU A 324 16.91 10.76 29.55
C LEU A 324 16.55 10.56 31.03
N GLY A 325 16.26 9.31 31.41
CA GLY A 325 15.94 8.97 32.81
C GLY A 325 17.07 9.22 33.80
N ALA A 326 18.33 9.17 33.36
CA ALA A 326 19.52 9.41 34.19
C ALA A 326 19.99 10.87 34.18
N MET A 327 19.43 11.74 33.30
CA MET A 327 19.82 13.14 33.19
C MET A 327 19.10 14.03 34.20
N GLU A 328 19.78 15.08 34.67
CA GLU A 328 19.14 16.17 35.42
C GLU A 328 18.19 16.97 34.51
N GLU A 329 17.14 17.55 35.09
CA GLU A 329 16.10 18.29 34.34
C GLU A 329 16.69 19.42 33.48
N ALA A 330 17.69 20.13 34.00
CA ALA A 330 18.35 21.21 33.29
C ALA A 330 19.09 20.72 32.02
N ASP A 331 19.70 19.55 32.09
CA ASP A 331 20.41 18.95 30.94
C ASP A 331 19.46 18.37 29.88
N ARG A 332 18.30 17.85 30.31
CA ARG A 332 17.25 17.41 29.40
C ARG A 332 16.78 18.53 28.46
N ALA A 333 16.70 19.75 28.95
CA ALA A 333 16.31 20.92 28.16
C ALA A 333 17.28 21.22 27.00
N ALA A 334 18.52 20.76 27.09
CA ALA A 334 19.52 20.91 26.04
C ALA A 334 19.46 19.83 24.95
N VAL A 335 18.68 18.76 25.13
CA VAL A 335 18.53 17.67 24.17
C VAL A 335 17.71 18.17 22.96
N GLU A 336 18.32 18.12 21.77
CA GLU A 336 17.68 18.55 20.53
C GLU A 336 16.75 17.51 19.97
N VAL A 337 17.10 16.21 20.14
CA VAL A 337 16.35 15.09 19.55
C VAL A 337 16.45 13.84 20.40
N LEU A 338 15.34 13.15 20.60
CA LEU A 338 15.33 11.79 21.13
C LEU A 338 15.72 10.82 20.02
N PHE A 339 16.75 10.02 20.22
CA PHE A 339 17.01 8.87 19.37
C PHE A 339 16.19 7.68 19.83
N TRP A 340 15.05 7.44 19.12
CA TRP A 340 14.25 6.24 19.28
C TRP A 340 14.95 5.06 18.59
N VAL A 341 15.57 4.19 19.35
CA VAL A 341 16.41 3.10 18.85
C VAL A 341 15.57 2.00 18.21
N GLY A 342 14.42 1.70 18.79
CA GLY A 342 13.54 0.62 18.38
C GLY A 342 14.10 -0.77 18.75
N CYS A 343 13.20 -1.75 18.85
CA CYS A 343 13.58 -3.09 19.30
C CYS A 343 14.67 -3.73 18.42
N ALA A 344 14.58 -3.61 17.08
CA ALA A 344 15.59 -4.17 16.20
C ALA A 344 16.95 -3.49 16.34
N GLY A 345 16.96 -2.18 16.54
CA GLY A 345 18.19 -1.43 16.80
C GLY A 345 18.87 -1.77 18.13
N SER A 346 18.08 -2.20 19.11
CA SER A 346 18.55 -2.55 20.45
C SER A 346 19.02 -4.00 20.59
N TYR A 347 18.35 -4.94 19.95
CA TYR A 347 18.53 -6.37 20.23
C TYR A 347 19.11 -7.18 19.06
N GLU A 348 18.83 -6.81 17.81
CA GLU A 348 19.30 -7.55 16.66
C GLU A 348 20.73 -7.12 16.29
N ASP A 349 21.63 -8.07 16.05
CA ASP A 349 23.08 -7.78 15.91
C ASP A 349 23.43 -6.85 14.74
N ARG A 350 22.71 -6.97 13.61
CA ARG A 350 22.87 -6.03 12.50
C ARG A 350 22.27 -4.67 12.85
N GLY A 351 21.13 -4.67 13.55
CA GLY A 351 20.46 -3.47 14.03
C GLY A 351 21.32 -2.66 15.00
N LYS A 352 22.00 -3.32 15.95
CA LYS A 352 22.95 -2.69 16.87
C LYS A 352 24.08 -1.93 16.12
N LYS A 353 24.60 -2.51 15.03
CA LYS A 353 25.62 -1.84 14.20
C LYS A 353 25.08 -0.57 13.55
N VAL A 354 23.85 -0.61 13.07
CA VAL A 354 23.17 0.57 12.49
C VAL A 354 22.90 1.63 13.57
N SER A 355 22.48 1.23 14.77
CA SER A 355 22.27 2.15 15.89
C SER A 355 23.56 2.88 16.29
N ARG A 356 24.69 2.14 16.38
CA ARG A 356 26.01 2.73 16.62
C ARG A 356 26.44 3.67 15.49
N ALA A 357 26.20 3.29 14.25
CA ALA A 357 26.54 4.12 13.10
C ALA A 357 25.75 5.44 13.11
N LEU A 358 24.44 5.39 13.40
CA LEU A 358 23.63 6.61 13.52
C LEU A 358 24.09 7.48 14.70
N ALA A 359 24.33 6.88 15.87
CA ALA A 359 24.85 7.61 17.04
C ALA A 359 26.18 8.34 16.73
N LYS A 360 27.12 7.68 16.02
CA LYS A 360 28.38 8.30 15.56
C LYS A 360 28.14 9.48 14.63
N LEU A 361 27.25 9.33 13.65
CA LEU A 361 26.92 10.42 12.71
C LEU A 361 26.25 11.60 13.40
N LEU A 362 25.39 11.35 14.40
CA LEU A 362 24.78 12.40 15.21
C LEU A 362 25.82 13.12 16.07
N HIS A 363 26.72 12.37 16.72
CA HIS A 363 27.81 12.91 17.54
C HIS A 363 28.75 13.78 16.70
N GLU A 364 29.23 13.28 15.57
CA GLU A 364 30.08 14.03 14.62
C GLU A 364 29.38 15.29 14.09
N GLY A 365 28.08 15.19 13.83
CA GLY A 365 27.26 16.34 13.42
C GLY A 365 26.97 17.33 14.54
N GLY A 366 27.46 17.10 15.76
CA GLY A 366 27.25 17.99 16.92
C GLY A 366 25.76 18.06 17.32
N VAL A 367 24.99 17.01 17.06
CA VAL A 367 23.57 16.92 17.46
C VAL A 367 23.50 16.46 18.92
N LYS A 368 22.85 17.23 19.77
CA LYS A 368 22.60 16.83 21.17
C LYS A 368 21.43 15.87 21.22
N PHE A 369 21.70 14.59 21.32
CA PHE A 369 20.70 13.56 21.40
C PHE A 369 20.77 12.74 22.67
N ALA A 370 19.68 12.12 23.05
CA ALA A 370 19.58 11.16 24.15
C ALA A 370 18.69 9.99 23.75
N ILE A 371 18.75 8.90 24.52
CA ILE A 371 17.89 7.74 24.37
C ILE A 371 16.98 7.56 25.59
N LEU A 372 15.94 6.71 25.50
CA LEU A 372 15.14 6.31 26.67
C LEU A 372 15.76 5.13 27.44
N GLY A 373 16.69 4.39 26.82
CA GLY A 373 17.25 3.19 27.43
C GLY A 373 16.19 2.14 27.72
N SER A 374 16.20 1.57 28.92
CA SER A 374 15.26 0.54 29.35
C SER A 374 13.80 0.99 29.44
N GLU A 375 13.52 2.29 29.45
CA GLU A 375 12.15 2.84 29.45
C GLU A 375 11.49 2.84 28.05
N GLU A 376 12.28 2.67 27.00
CA GLU A 376 11.73 2.50 25.64
C GLU A 376 11.09 1.12 25.52
N THR A 377 9.83 1.03 25.12
CA THR A 377 9.19 -0.23 24.77
C THR A 377 8.94 -0.33 23.25
N CYS A 378 8.49 -1.48 22.78
CA CYS A 378 8.07 -1.62 21.38
C CYS A 378 6.98 -0.60 21.06
N ASN A 379 7.07 0.02 19.89
CA ASN A 379 6.03 0.97 19.46
C ASN A 379 4.67 0.31 19.11
N GLY A 380 4.59 -1.02 19.14
CA GLY A 380 3.37 -1.77 18.88
C GLY A 380 3.01 -1.97 17.40
N ASP A 381 3.81 -1.51 16.41
CA ASP A 381 3.48 -1.65 14.97
C ASP A 381 3.11 -3.09 14.60
N SER A 382 3.94 -4.07 15.00
CA SER A 382 3.68 -5.48 14.67
C SER A 382 2.39 -6.00 15.31
N ALA A 383 2.12 -5.64 16.58
CA ALA A 383 0.87 -6.01 17.25
C ALA A 383 -0.35 -5.47 16.49
N ARG A 384 -0.32 -4.18 16.14
CA ARG A 384 -1.39 -3.51 15.40
C ARG A 384 -1.65 -4.13 14.03
N ARG A 385 -0.58 -4.39 13.26
CA ARG A 385 -0.68 -4.99 11.92
C ARG A 385 -1.13 -6.44 11.94
N LEU A 386 -0.83 -7.17 13.01
CA LEU A 386 -1.34 -8.52 13.26
C LEU A 386 -2.78 -8.54 13.79
N GLY A 387 -3.36 -7.39 14.17
CA GLY A 387 -4.73 -7.28 14.66
C GLY A 387 -4.87 -7.20 16.18
N ASN A 388 -3.77 -7.24 16.94
CA ASN A 388 -3.81 -7.05 18.39
C ASN A 388 -3.79 -5.54 18.71
N GLU A 389 -4.94 -4.89 18.49
CA GLU A 389 -5.10 -3.45 18.72
C GLU A 389 -5.00 -3.09 20.19
N TYR A 390 -5.45 -3.96 21.10
CA TYR A 390 -5.36 -3.72 22.54
C TYR A 390 -3.89 -3.58 22.99
N LEU A 391 -3.06 -4.57 22.66
CA LEU A 391 -1.64 -4.53 22.98
C LEU A 391 -0.93 -3.33 22.36
N PHE A 392 -1.30 -2.97 21.12
CA PHE A 392 -0.76 -1.77 20.48
C PHE A 392 -1.09 -0.52 21.29
N GLN A 393 -2.35 -0.34 21.71
CA GLN A 393 -2.77 0.86 22.44
C GLN A 393 -2.11 0.97 23.80
N VAL A 394 -1.97 -0.14 24.53
CA VAL A 394 -1.23 -0.16 25.82
C VAL A 394 0.21 0.30 25.63
N LEU A 395 0.94 -0.27 24.66
CA LEU A 395 2.32 0.11 24.37
C LEU A 395 2.45 1.58 23.91
N ALA A 396 1.52 2.03 23.06
CA ALA A 396 1.52 3.41 22.56
C ALA A 396 1.28 4.42 23.67
N GLN A 397 0.31 4.18 24.55
CA GLN A 397 0.02 5.04 25.71
C GLN A 397 1.22 5.13 26.64
N GLN A 398 1.81 3.99 27.02
CA GLN A 398 2.99 3.95 27.87
C GLN A 398 4.15 4.77 27.29
N ASN A 399 4.47 4.57 26.01
CA ASN A 399 5.55 5.31 25.35
C ASN A 399 5.26 6.80 25.23
N VAL A 400 4.00 7.18 24.93
CA VAL A 400 3.58 8.59 24.83
C VAL A 400 3.68 9.27 26.20
N GLU A 401 3.22 8.62 27.27
CA GLU A 401 3.32 9.14 28.63
C GLU A 401 4.79 9.35 29.03
N THR A 402 5.67 8.38 28.79
CA THR A 402 7.10 8.48 29.06
C THR A 402 7.74 9.66 28.31
N MET A 403 7.52 9.74 26.99
CA MET A 403 8.10 10.81 26.16
C MET A 403 7.55 12.20 26.51
N ASN A 404 6.26 12.32 26.79
CA ASN A 404 5.64 13.57 27.22
C ASN A 404 6.15 13.98 28.61
N GLY A 405 6.33 13.02 29.52
CA GLY A 405 6.92 13.26 30.85
C GLY A 405 8.34 13.87 30.80
N TYR A 406 9.13 13.47 29.79
CA TYR A 406 10.46 14.08 29.54
C TYR A 406 10.43 15.32 28.66
N GLY A 407 9.26 15.77 28.20
CA GLY A 407 9.13 16.94 27.35
C GLY A 407 9.67 16.77 25.93
N VAL A 408 9.78 15.54 25.42
CA VAL A 408 10.26 15.24 24.08
C VAL A 408 9.44 15.99 23.03
N LYS A 409 10.12 16.62 22.07
CA LYS A 409 9.50 17.34 20.93
C LYS A 409 9.87 16.72 19.59
N ARG A 410 11.11 16.28 19.43
CA ARG A 410 11.65 15.73 18.18
C ARG A 410 12.21 14.34 18.40
N ILE A 411 11.96 13.49 17.43
CA ILE A 411 12.41 12.09 17.46
C ILE A 411 13.12 11.77 16.14
N VAL A 412 14.26 11.08 16.24
CA VAL A 412 14.89 10.42 15.09
C VAL A 412 14.89 8.92 15.31
N THR A 413 14.59 8.15 14.26
CA THR A 413 14.64 6.68 14.30
C THR A 413 15.13 6.13 12.97
N ASN A 414 15.84 5.00 12.98
CA ASN A 414 16.29 4.34 11.75
C ASN A 414 15.34 3.23 11.27
N CYS A 415 14.25 2.99 11.99
CA CYS A 415 13.25 2.00 11.60
C CYS A 415 12.03 2.68 10.95
N PRO A 416 11.75 2.46 9.66
CA PRO A 416 10.56 3.02 8.99
C PRO A 416 9.23 2.62 9.63
N HIS A 417 9.16 1.46 10.28
CA HIS A 417 7.99 1.03 11.03
C HIS A 417 7.79 1.90 12.27
N CYS A 418 8.86 2.13 13.04
CA CYS A 418 8.83 3.07 14.16
C CYS A 418 8.51 4.48 13.68
N PHE A 419 9.17 4.95 12.62
CA PHE A 419 8.92 6.26 12.01
C PHE A 419 7.44 6.45 11.67
N ASN A 420 6.83 5.47 10.97
CA ASN A 420 5.44 5.54 10.59
C ASN A 420 4.49 5.59 11.80
N THR A 421 4.71 4.73 12.79
CA THR A 421 3.84 4.61 13.95
C THR A 421 3.94 5.83 14.86
N LEU A 422 5.14 6.27 15.17
CA LEU A 422 5.39 7.47 15.99
C LEU A 422 4.82 8.74 15.33
N LYS A 423 5.01 8.89 14.00
CA LYS A 423 4.59 10.08 13.26
C LYS A 423 3.09 10.12 12.99
N ASN A 424 2.50 9.00 12.58
CA ASN A 424 1.17 8.98 11.99
C ASN A 424 0.09 8.39 12.90
N GLU A 425 0.47 7.60 13.93
CA GLU A 425 -0.49 6.87 14.76
C GLU A 425 -0.44 7.29 16.25
N TYR A 426 0.71 7.68 16.78
CA TYR A 426 0.84 8.18 18.15
C TYR A 426 0.11 9.50 18.45
N PRO A 427 -0.16 10.37 17.47
CA PRO A 427 -1.02 11.53 17.70
C PRO A 427 -2.41 11.21 18.26
N ASP A 428 -2.95 10.00 17.97
CA ASP A 428 -4.22 9.53 18.53
C ASP A 428 -4.17 9.36 20.07
N PHE A 429 -2.97 9.24 20.64
CA PHE A 429 -2.71 9.08 22.08
C PHE A 429 -2.10 10.34 22.72
N GLY A 430 -2.11 11.47 22.01
CA GLY A 430 -1.49 12.73 22.49
C GLY A 430 0.01 12.84 22.26
N GLY A 431 0.61 11.89 21.52
CA GLY A 431 2.02 11.89 21.12
C GLY A 431 2.29 12.73 19.87
N ASN A 432 2.26 14.06 20.00
CA ASN A 432 2.47 14.99 18.90
C ASN A 432 3.93 15.38 18.74
N PHE A 433 4.74 14.50 18.16
CA PHE A 433 6.18 14.66 17.99
C PHE A 433 6.54 15.00 16.54
N GLU A 434 7.59 15.81 16.35
CA GLU A 434 8.25 15.96 15.05
C GLU A 434 9.16 14.73 14.85
N VAL A 435 8.74 13.79 13.99
CA VAL A 435 9.48 12.54 13.78
C VAL A 435 10.20 12.58 12.44
N MET A 436 11.49 12.24 12.44
CA MET A 436 12.33 12.12 11.25
C MET A 436 12.94 10.72 11.16
N HIS A 437 13.14 10.25 9.93
CA HIS A 437 13.94 9.05 9.71
C HIS A 437 15.45 9.39 9.78
N GLY A 438 16.28 8.47 10.28
CA GLY A 438 17.73 8.67 10.38
C GLY A 438 18.37 9.12 9.08
N ALA A 439 17.94 8.56 7.94
CA ALA A 439 18.44 8.97 6.63
C ALA A 439 18.11 10.43 6.28
N GLU A 440 16.93 10.95 6.68
CA GLU A 440 16.58 12.36 6.44
C GLU A 440 17.45 13.30 7.25
N LEU A 441 17.68 12.97 8.53
CA LEU A 441 18.53 13.77 9.39
C LEU A 441 19.99 13.74 8.91
N VAL A 442 20.54 12.57 8.59
CA VAL A 442 21.93 12.44 8.12
C VAL A 442 22.13 13.15 6.77
N ALA A 443 21.21 13.00 5.81
CA ALA A 443 21.28 13.74 4.54
C ALA A 443 21.31 15.26 4.79
N ARG A 444 20.51 15.77 5.72
CA ARG A 444 20.49 17.19 6.12
C ARG A 444 21.83 17.61 6.72
N LEU A 445 22.37 16.84 7.67
CA LEU A 445 23.66 17.15 8.32
C LEU A 445 24.82 17.18 7.30
N VAL A 446 24.79 16.28 6.32
CA VAL A 446 25.77 16.27 5.21
C VAL A 446 25.61 17.51 4.32
N ALA A 447 24.38 17.87 3.94
CA ALA A 447 24.11 19.06 3.12
C ALA A 447 24.49 20.36 3.84
N GLU A 448 24.31 20.44 5.15
CA GLU A 448 24.73 21.58 6.01
C GLU A 448 26.25 21.61 6.27
N GLY A 449 27.01 20.59 5.84
CA GLY A 449 28.44 20.47 6.07
C GLY A 449 28.81 20.14 7.52
N ARG A 450 27.86 19.80 8.38
CA ARG A 450 28.04 19.37 9.77
C ARG A 450 28.64 17.96 9.85
N VAL A 451 28.28 17.10 8.91
CA VAL A 451 28.88 15.77 8.72
C VAL A 451 29.63 15.76 7.39
N LYS A 452 30.90 15.41 7.40
CA LYS A 452 31.75 15.34 6.22
C LYS A 452 32.06 13.89 5.90
N LEU A 453 31.60 13.42 4.75
CA LEU A 453 31.89 12.08 4.25
C LEU A 453 33.12 12.14 3.33
N THR A 454 34.31 11.93 3.90
CA THR A 454 35.61 12.02 3.17
C THR A 454 36.25 10.66 2.94
N GLY A 455 35.86 9.65 3.71
CA GLY A 455 36.32 8.27 3.54
C GLY A 455 35.79 7.68 2.23
N ARG A 456 36.67 6.97 1.54
CA ARG A 456 36.35 6.41 0.21
C ARG A 456 35.83 4.99 0.33
N VAL A 457 34.69 4.70 -0.30
CA VAL A 457 34.04 3.39 -0.35
C VAL A 457 33.86 2.98 -1.81
N GLU A 458 34.82 2.22 -2.34
CA GLU A 458 34.80 1.74 -3.75
C GLU A 458 33.84 0.57 -3.93
N LYS A 459 32.52 0.87 -4.01
CA LYS A 459 31.46 -0.12 -4.15
C LYS A 459 30.38 0.32 -5.12
N SER A 460 29.90 -0.62 -5.90
CA SER A 460 28.63 -0.48 -6.62
C SER A 460 27.48 -0.86 -5.67
N VAL A 461 26.49 0.01 -5.53
CA VAL A 461 25.38 -0.15 -4.60
C VAL A 461 24.06 -0.06 -5.34
N SER A 462 23.19 -1.07 -5.22
CA SER A 462 21.78 -0.92 -5.57
C SER A 462 20.99 -0.48 -4.32
N PHE A 463 19.77 0.08 -4.48
CA PHE A 463 19.00 0.51 -3.33
C PHE A 463 17.63 -0.17 -3.27
N HIS A 464 17.31 -0.75 -2.09
CA HIS A 464 16.01 -1.32 -1.80
C HIS A 464 15.12 -0.31 -1.06
N ASP A 465 14.11 0.22 -1.73
CA ASP A 465 13.14 1.14 -1.14
C ASP A 465 12.24 0.43 -0.13
N ALA A 466 12.44 0.71 1.16
CA ALA A 466 11.59 0.21 2.22
C ALA A 466 10.17 0.80 2.10
N CYS A 467 9.16 -0.08 2.10
CA CYS A 467 7.78 0.33 1.82
C CYS A 467 7.21 1.32 2.85
N TYR A 468 7.56 1.19 4.12
CA TYR A 468 7.12 2.09 5.18
C TYR A 468 7.86 3.45 5.17
N LEU A 469 9.06 3.50 4.60
CA LEU A 469 9.76 4.77 4.36
C LEU A 469 9.19 5.46 3.11
N GLY A 470 9.11 4.74 1.97
CA GLY A 470 8.67 5.29 0.70
C GLY A 470 7.15 5.39 0.57
N ARG A 471 6.43 4.27 0.36
CA ARG A 471 4.98 4.30 0.06
C ARG A 471 4.08 4.80 1.19
N HIS A 472 4.51 4.65 2.44
CA HIS A 472 3.77 5.17 3.59
C HIS A 472 4.12 6.62 3.92
N ASN A 473 5.37 7.06 3.74
CA ASN A 473 5.85 8.36 4.18
C ASN A 473 6.54 9.21 3.11
N GLU A 474 6.59 8.74 1.86
CA GLU A 474 7.11 9.42 0.66
C GLU A 474 8.60 9.82 0.71
N VAL A 475 9.38 9.23 1.60
CA VAL A 475 10.82 9.47 1.72
C VAL A 475 11.57 8.53 0.77
N TYR A 476 12.04 9.08 -0.35
CA TYR A 476 12.80 8.35 -1.40
C TYR A 476 14.18 8.97 -1.66
N ALA A 477 14.31 10.29 -1.52
CA ALA A 477 15.50 11.03 -1.90
C ALA A 477 16.64 10.85 -0.89
N ALA A 478 16.36 11.04 0.40
CA ALA A 478 17.37 11.10 1.45
C ALA A 478 18.38 9.93 1.49
N PRO A 479 17.97 8.64 1.35
CA PRO A 479 18.93 7.55 1.27
C PRO A 479 19.85 7.63 0.04
N ARG A 480 19.34 8.12 -1.09
CA ARG A 480 20.10 8.30 -2.34
C ARG A 480 21.07 9.46 -2.24
N GLU A 481 20.67 10.54 -1.60
CA GLU A 481 21.53 11.70 -1.32
C GLU A 481 22.74 11.30 -0.44
N ILE A 482 22.51 10.47 0.57
CA ILE A 482 23.61 9.91 1.39
C ILE A 482 24.56 9.09 0.52
N LEU A 483 24.04 8.14 -0.26
CA LEU A 483 24.86 7.28 -1.11
C LEU A 483 25.65 8.09 -2.15
N ALA A 484 25.05 9.13 -2.72
CA ALA A 484 25.71 10.02 -3.68
C ALA A 484 26.81 10.89 -3.05
N ALA A 485 26.70 11.19 -1.74
CA ALA A 485 27.69 11.97 -1.01
C ALA A 485 28.93 11.17 -0.58
N ILE A 486 28.88 9.83 -0.61
CA ILE A 486 30.01 8.96 -0.23
C ILE A 486 30.97 8.82 -1.41
N PRO A 487 32.25 9.26 -1.29
CA PRO A 487 33.24 9.11 -2.36
C PRO A 487 33.48 7.66 -2.74
N GLY A 488 33.44 7.33 -4.04
CA GLY A 488 33.68 5.99 -4.58
C GLY A 488 32.44 5.13 -4.70
N VAL A 489 31.31 5.49 -4.09
CA VAL A 489 30.04 4.76 -4.26
C VAL A 489 29.45 5.05 -5.62
N THR A 490 29.06 4.00 -6.32
CA THR A 490 28.32 4.07 -7.58
C THR A 490 26.92 3.49 -7.38
N LEU A 491 25.88 4.36 -7.38
CA LEU A 491 24.48 3.94 -7.25
C LEU A 491 23.97 3.37 -8.58
N ARG A 492 23.35 2.19 -8.52
CA ARG A 492 22.61 1.57 -9.63
C ARG A 492 21.17 1.27 -9.17
N GLU A 493 20.20 1.87 -9.84
CA GLU A 493 18.78 1.63 -9.49
C GLU A 493 18.34 0.22 -9.88
N LEU A 494 17.52 -0.38 -9.01
CA LEU A 494 16.89 -1.67 -9.31
C LEU A 494 15.77 -1.48 -10.36
N PRO A 495 15.44 -2.51 -11.17
CA PRO A 495 14.33 -2.45 -12.12
C PRO A 495 13.02 -2.01 -11.49
N ARG A 496 12.73 -2.49 -10.26
CA ARG A 496 11.63 -2.03 -9.42
C ARG A 496 12.18 -1.20 -8.26
N SER A 497 12.20 0.12 -8.41
CA SER A 497 12.73 1.10 -7.44
C SER A 497 11.72 2.19 -7.12
N GLY A 498 11.98 2.99 -6.12
CA GLY A 498 11.12 4.08 -5.66
C GLY A 498 9.72 3.59 -5.27
N ARG A 499 8.68 4.28 -5.75
CA ARG A 499 7.28 3.89 -5.51
C ARG A 499 6.95 2.48 -6.02
N ASN A 500 7.66 2.01 -7.04
CA ASN A 500 7.48 0.70 -7.66
C ASN A 500 8.34 -0.40 -7.02
N GLY A 501 9.09 -0.12 -5.96
CA GLY A 501 9.92 -1.08 -5.26
C GLY A 501 9.13 -2.30 -4.77
N MET A 502 9.64 -3.52 -5.00
CA MET A 502 9.04 -4.74 -4.43
C MET A 502 9.30 -4.80 -2.93
N CYS A 503 8.34 -5.32 -2.15
CA CYS A 503 8.46 -5.51 -0.71
C CYS A 503 9.51 -6.59 -0.36
N CYS A 504 10.16 -6.43 0.81
CA CYS A 504 11.04 -7.46 1.37
C CYS A 504 10.31 -8.62 2.07
N GLY A 505 9.00 -8.47 2.33
CA GLY A 505 8.20 -9.50 2.97
C GLY A 505 7.94 -9.33 4.47
N ALA A 506 8.63 -8.42 5.18
CA ALA A 506 8.55 -8.30 6.64
C ALA A 506 7.27 -7.64 7.18
N GLY A 507 6.71 -6.68 6.43
CA GLY A 507 5.59 -5.86 6.90
C GLY A 507 4.32 -6.67 7.23
N GLY A 508 3.34 -6.03 7.87
CA GLY A 508 2.10 -6.70 8.29
C GLY A 508 2.28 -7.73 9.38
N GLY A 509 3.38 -7.63 10.15
CA GLY A 509 3.76 -8.63 11.16
C GLY A 509 4.30 -9.93 10.57
N ARG A 510 4.47 -10.02 9.26
CA ARG A 510 4.92 -11.26 8.60
C ARG A 510 6.35 -11.66 8.94
N MET A 511 7.17 -10.73 9.42
CA MET A 511 8.51 -11.06 9.94
C MET A 511 8.47 -12.11 11.06
N TRP A 512 7.37 -12.18 11.80
CA TRP A 512 7.15 -13.09 12.92
C TRP A 512 6.43 -14.39 12.52
N LEU A 513 6.05 -14.54 11.25
CA LEU A 513 5.27 -15.66 10.75
C LEU A 513 6.08 -16.46 9.73
N ASP A 514 5.88 -17.77 9.73
CA ASP A 514 6.46 -18.65 8.72
C ASP A 514 5.79 -18.47 7.34
N GLU A 515 6.58 -18.54 6.29
CA GLU A 515 6.09 -18.59 4.91
C GLU A 515 6.16 -20.02 4.36
N LYS A 516 5.00 -20.71 4.35
CA LYS A 516 4.90 -22.13 3.94
C LYS A 516 4.35 -22.30 2.51
N ILE A 517 3.76 -21.26 1.93
CA ILE A 517 3.08 -21.32 0.62
C ILE A 517 3.86 -20.48 -0.41
N GLY A 518 4.12 -21.08 -1.57
CA GLY A 518 4.83 -20.44 -2.66
C GLY A 518 6.29 -20.11 -2.36
N THR A 519 6.90 -19.24 -3.17
CA THR A 519 8.27 -18.74 -2.94
C THR A 519 8.26 -17.70 -1.83
N ARG A 520 9.28 -17.65 -0.99
CA ARG A 520 9.42 -16.59 0.02
C ARG A 520 9.60 -15.23 -0.64
N ILE A 521 8.91 -14.20 -0.11
CA ILE A 521 8.92 -12.87 -0.72
C ILE A 521 10.32 -12.26 -0.70
N ASN A 522 11.08 -12.47 0.38
CA ASN A 522 12.45 -11.98 0.50
C ASN A 522 13.38 -12.61 -0.55
N GLN A 523 13.23 -13.91 -0.84
CA GLN A 523 14.00 -14.59 -1.88
C GLN A 523 13.68 -14.03 -3.27
N ALA A 524 12.39 -13.89 -3.62
CA ALA A 524 12.00 -13.31 -4.90
C ALA A 524 12.47 -11.84 -5.08
N ARG A 525 12.55 -11.06 -3.97
CA ARG A 525 13.14 -9.71 -4.01
C ARG A 525 14.65 -9.78 -4.15
N TYR A 526 15.30 -10.71 -3.46
CA TYR A 526 16.74 -10.87 -3.49
C TYR A 526 17.24 -11.34 -4.86
N GLU A 527 16.51 -12.20 -5.57
CA GLU A 527 16.81 -12.57 -6.97
C GLU A 527 16.90 -11.35 -7.90
N GLU A 528 15.99 -10.40 -7.75
CA GLU A 528 16.02 -9.16 -8.54
C GLU A 528 17.23 -8.29 -8.17
N ILE A 529 17.60 -8.25 -6.88
CA ILE A 529 18.77 -7.53 -6.39
C ILE A 529 20.05 -8.15 -6.93
N GLU A 530 20.20 -9.46 -6.83
CA GLU A 530 21.36 -10.20 -7.35
C GLU A 530 21.51 -10.01 -8.86
N GLY A 531 20.36 -9.99 -9.58
CA GLY A 531 20.33 -9.72 -11.03
C GLY A 531 20.82 -8.33 -11.44
N ALA A 532 20.90 -7.36 -10.52
CA ALA A 532 21.46 -6.04 -10.78
C ALA A 532 22.99 -6.03 -10.81
N GLY A 533 23.64 -7.08 -10.28
CA GLY A 533 25.09 -7.28 -10.33
C GLY A 533 25.88 -6.19 -9.60
N THR A 534 25.37 -5.74 -8.45
CA THR A 534 26.06 -4.77 -7.58
C THR A 534 26.77 -5.48 -6.42
N ASP A 535 27.79 -4.83 -5.84
CA ASP A 535 28.52 -5.37 -4.68
C ASP A 535 27.62 -5.41 -3.44
N LEU A 536 26.82 -4.33 -3.27
CA LEU A 536 25.96 -4.15 -2.12
C LEU A 536 24.53 -3.82 -2.55
N VAL A 537 23.58 -4.14 -1.67
CA VAL A 537 22.25 -3.52 -1.69
C VAL A 537 22.08 -2.65 -0.45
N GLY A 538 21.94 -1.34 -0.68
CA GLY A 538 21.62 -0.39 0.37
C GLY A 538 20.17 -0.57 0.86
N VAL A 539 19.98 -0.56 2.17
CA VAL A 539 18.68 -0.54 2.83
C VAL A 539 18.63 0.60 3.83
N ALA A 540 17.43 1.01 4.24
CA ALA A 540 17.20 1.98 5.31
C ALA A 540 16.05 1.48 6.20
N CYS A 541 16.14 0.22 6.64
CA CYS A 541 15.14 -0.45 7.47
C CYS A 541 15.73 -1.72 8.06
N PRO A 542 15.69 -1.89 9.40
CA PRO A 542 16.23 -3.07 10.05
C PRO A 542 15.48 -4.36 9.66
N PHE A 543 14.16 -4.31 9.44
CA PHE A 543 13.41 -5.47 8.98
C PHE A 543 13.78 -5.87 7.56
N CYS A 544 13.98 -4.90 6.65
CA CYS A 544 14.48 -5.19 5.32
C CYS A 544 15.90 -5.79 5.36
N MET A 545 16.76 -5.31 6.28
CA MET A 545 18.09 -5.86 6.51
C MET A 545 18.03 -7.33 6.87
N VAL A 546 17.21 -7.71 7.87
CA VAL A 546 17.04 -9.10 8.30
C VAL A 546 16.50 -9.97 7.16
N MET A 547 15.43 -9.52 6.49
CA MET A 547 14.80 -10.31 5.43
C MET A 547 15.72 -10.55 4.24
N LEU A 548 16.42 -9.52 3.78
CA LEU A 548 17.35 -9.65 2.65
C LEU A 548 18.63 -10.36 3.04
N GLY A 549 19.11 -10.20 4.29
CA GLY A 549 20.24 -10.94 4.82
C GLY A 549 19.96 -12.44 4.92
N ASN A 550 18.77 -12.83 5.38
CA ASN A 550 18.35 -14.22 5.39
C ASN A 550 18.28 -14.80 3.97
N ALA A 551 17.69 -14.05 3.02
CA ALA A 551 17.61 -14.49 1.63
C ALA A 551 19.02 -14.62 1.01
N GLN A 552 19.92 -13.68 1.25
CA GLN A 552 21.31 -13.72 0.81
C GLN A 552 22.02 -14.98 1.31
N THR A 553 21.87 -15.31 2.59
CA THR A 553 22.47 -16.50 3.21
C THR A 553 21.89 -17.79 2.65
N GLU A 554 20.55 -17.90 2.58
CA GLU A 554 19.85 -19.10 2.09
C GLU A 554 20.13 -19.39 0.60
N MET A 555 20.30 -18.33 -0.20
CA MET A 555 20.55 -18.44 -1.64
C MET A 555 22.05 -18.43 -2.00
N ALA A 556 22.94 -18.31 -1.01
CA ALA A 556 24.36 -18.13 -1.19
C ALA A 556 24.69 -16.99 -2.19
N GLY A 557 23.90 -15.90 -2.13
CA GLY A 557 24.03 -14.76 -3.04
C GLY A 557 25.26 -13.89 -2.74
N LYS A 558 25.72 -13.14 -3.73
CA LYS A 558 26.95 -12.34 -3.65
C LYS A 558 26.71 -10.90 -3.20
N THR A 559 25.57 -10.30 -3.59
CA THR A 559 25.21 -8.92 -3.24
C THR A 559 24.85 -8.83 -1.76
N GLN A 560 25.68 -8.14 -0.97
CA GLN A 560 25.48 -8.05 0.48
C GLN A 560 24.51 -6.93 0.85
N PRO A 561 23.50 -7.17 1.71
CA PRO A 561 22.69 -6.13 2.30
C PRO A 561 23.51 -5.26 3.28
N PHE A 562 23.38 -3.94 3.16
CA PHE A 562 24.06 -2.99 3.99
C PHE A 562 23.17 -1.75 4.28
N ASP A 563 23.15 -1.24 5.49
CA ASP A 563 22.38 -0.04 5.79
C ASP A 563 23.10 1.21 5.28
N VAL A 564 22.37 2.14 4.70
CA VAL A 564 22.96 3.40 4.17
C VAL A 564 23.61 4.24 5.27
N ILE A 565 23.13 4.12 6.50
CA ILE A 565 23.71 4.80 7.68
C ILE A 565 25.06 4.18 8.05
N GLU A 566 25.21 2.86 7.96
CA GLU A 566 26.52 2.21 8.18
C GLU A 566 27.53 2.63 7.11
N LEU A 567 27.11 2.72 5.84
CA LEU A 567 27.99 3.19 4.74
C LEU A 567 28.42 4.65 4.97
N ALA A 568 27.51 5.50 5.39
CA ALA A 568 27.84 6.88 5.74
C ALA A 568 28.83 6.96 6.90
N ALA A 569 28.62 6.16 7.96
CA ALA A 569 29.55 6.13 9.10
C ALA A 569 30.94 5.61 8.73
N GLN A 570 31.06 4.68 7.78
CA GLN A 570 32.36 4.23 7.25
C GLN A 570 33.09 5.33 6.46
N ALA A 571 32.35 6.27 5.91
CA ALA A 571 32.91 7.40 5.16
C ALA A 571 33.25 8.62 6.03
N LEU A 572 33.07 8.55 7.34
CA LEU A 572 33.56 9.59 8.26
C LEU A 572 35.09 9.70 8.17
N PRO A 573 35.67 10.91 8.44
CA PRO A 573 37.10 11.07 8.54
C PRO A 573 37.71 10.10 9.58
N ALA A 574 38.84 9.50 9.26
CA ALA A 574 39.57 8.74 10.28
C ALA A 574 39.99 9.68 11.42
N HIS A 575 39.46 9.45 12.62
CA HIS A 575 39.98 10.15 13.79
C HIS A 575 41.44 9.70 14.00
N PRO A 576 42.39 10.63 14.16
CA PRO A 576 43.72 10.24 14.63
C PRO A 576 43.52 9.59 16.00
N GLY A 577 43.78 8.29 16.08
CA GLY A 577 43.77 7.59 17.36
C GLY A 577 44.59 8.36 18.41
N PRO A 578 44.31 8.18 19.73
CA PRO A 578 45.08 8.86 20.75
C PRO A 578 46.57 8.66 20.46
N ALA A 579 47.29 9.77 20.27
CA ALA A 579 48.72 9.72 20.04
C ALA A 579 49.32 8.86 21.15
N ALA A 580 50.00 7.76 20.80
CA ALA A 580 50.70 6.94 21.75
C ALA A 580 51.61 7.89 22.54
N ALA A 581 51.29 8.10 23.82
CA ALA A 581 52.13 8.90 24.71
C ALA A 581 53.48 8.20 24.76
N THR A 582 54.46 8.79 24.08
CA THR A 582 55.86 8.40 24.13
C THR A 582 56.46 8.73 25.50
#